data_979e2d063fb81ebcf21317712ac7f5bb
#
_entry.id   979e2d063fb81ebcf21317712ac7f5bb
#
_cell.length_a   1.000
_cell.length_b   1.000
_cell.length_c   1.000
_cell.angle_alpha   90.00
_cell.angle_beta   90.00
_cell.angle_gamma   90.00
#
_symmetry.space_group_name_H-M   'P 1'
#
loop_
_entity.id
_entity.type
_entity.pdbx_description
1 polymer ?
#
loop_
_entity_poly.entity_id
_entity_poly.type
_entity_poly.pdbx_seq_one_letter_code
_entity_poly.pdbx_strand_id
1 'polypeptide(L)'
;MRQDFQWGNYYINTQSPPLFPYQKRGVVAIERKGGRVLLADEPGLGKTCQALVWMGHKADAWPVIIVCPASLKLNWAKEIRMWLNDDVDIHIIKGGFNHKSKPIELDKNNRKPQVVIMNYDVALSWFNYISGFQTVILDESHYIKNIQALRTKATLKIAGKAEYVVAISGTPILAKPIEAFTTLNLIAPDRFPSWWNYANHYCDLKKTRWGIDVSGSSNPNGLKEWIKPHTIRRLKENVLTDLPQKRFATIETEMSAKTRKDYDAKMVELMGWKQANVKGSKMQGFGIMEALKQVCLSAKIDAALEIAQSYLDADTPLVVFGIHKALADAFEKKFKDQVGIITGSTSAKRRNDIVNDFQAGKIKLFYGNIQAAGTGITLTAASNMLMVEYPWSPGDYQQANDRVHRIGQANAVLIHNLVVRDTMDEIILRMLLKKQEVVRSIMDDGQTTESDNLFEEVVMQLAR
;
A
#
# COMPACT_ATOMS: atom_id res chain seq x y z
N MET A 1 -2.81 -28.29 25.20
CA MET A 1 -3.57 -29.20 24.33
C MET A 1 -3.35 -28.73 22.86
N ARG A 2 -2.56 -29.51 22.11
CA ARG A 2 -2.45 -29.35 20.65
C ARG A 2 -3.72 -29.96 20.06
N GLN A 3 -4.73 -29.16 19.75
CA GLN A 3 -5.73 -29.59 18.80
C GLN A 3 -5.03 -29.60 17.45
N ASP A 4 -4.72 -30.77 16.94
CA ASP A 4 -4.25 -30.96 15.58
C ASP A 4 -5.36 -30.48 14.66
N PHE A 5 -5.12 -29.34 14.02
CA PHE A 5 -6.02 -28.77 13.04
C PHE A 5 -6.04 -29.72 11.83
N GLN A 6 -7.16 -30.42 11.63
CA GLN A 6 -7.33 -31.26 10.45
C GLN A 6 -7.55 -30.37 9.23
N TRP A 7 -6.53 -30.28 8.40
CA TRP A 7 -6.60 -29.58 7.12
C TRP A 7 -7.46 -30.36 6.13
N GLY A 8 -8.66 -29.85 5.84
CA GLY A 8 -9.40 -30.30 4.68
C GLY A 8 -8.78 -29.70 3.40
N ASN A 9 -8.40 -30.52 2.44
CA ASN A 9 -7.92 -30.03 1.13
C ASN A 9 -9.09 -29.83 0.17
N TYR A 10 -10.05 -28.98 0.54
CA TYR A 10 -11.28 -28.85 -0.24
C TYR A 10 -11.04 -28.25 -1.63
N TYR A 11 -10.25 -27.17 -1.70
CA TYR A 11 -10.07 -26.41 -2.93
C TYR A 11 -8.62 -26.01 -3.19
N ILE A 12 -7.66 -26.68 -2.59
CA ILE A 12 -6.22 -26.38 -2.76
C ILE A 12 -5.71 -26.96 -4.08
N ASN A 13 -4.97 -26.17 -4.82
CA ASN A 13 -4.22 -26.64 -5.99
C ASN A 13 -3.00 -27.45 -5.52
N THR A 14 -2.98 -28.74 -5.82
CA THR A 14 -1.87 -29.64 -5.44
C THR A 14 -0.56 -29.33 -6.16
N GLN A 15 -0.60 -28.56 -7.24
CA GLN A 15 0.57 -28.09 -7.99
C GLN A 15 1.07 -26.72 -7.49
N SER A 16 0.43 -26.12 -6.46
CA SER A 16 0.87 -24.85 -5.93
C SER A 16 2.27 -24.94 -5.29
N PRO A 17 3.05 -23.86 -5.32
CA PRO A 17 4.32 -23.82 -4.63
C PRO A 17 4.18 -24.12 -3.12
N PRO A 18 5.17 -24.75 -2.48
CA PRO A 18 5.09 -25.02 -1.05
C PRO A 18 5.08 -23.71 -0.26
N LEU A 19 4.20 -23.61 0.73
CA LEU A 19 4.20 -22.48 1.67
C LEU A 19 5.46 -22.52 2.55
N PHE A 20 6.04 -21.33 2.78
CA PHE A 20 7.08 -21.15 3.78
C PHE A 20 6.55 -21.49 5.20
N PRO A 21 7.41 -21.92 6.13
CA PRO A 21 6.97 -22.30 7.49
C PRO A 21 6.17 -21.20 8.20
N TYR A 22 6.55 -19.93 8.04
CA TYR A 22 5.82 -18.82 8.64
C TYR A 22 4.47 -18.57 7.98
N GLN A 23 4.32 -18.82 6.67
CA GLN A 23 3.04 -18.73 5.96
C GLN A 23 2.07 -19.80 6.44
N LYS A 24 2.53 -21.03 6.63
CA LYS A 24 1.75 -22.10 7.25
C LYS A 24 1.25 -21.69 8.64
N ARG A 25 2.14 -21.12 9.49
CA ARG A 25 1.72 -20.58 10.79
C ARG A 25 0.72 -19.44 10.66
N GLY A 26 0.80 -18.64 9.59
CA GLY A 26 -0.16 -17.57 9.31
C GLY A 26 -1.55 -18.09 8.99
N VAL A 27 -1.65 -19.11 8.14
CA VAL A 27 -2.91 -19.79 7.82
C VAL A 27 -3.56 -20.35 9.08
N VAL A 28 -2.79 -21.07 9.93
CA VAL A 28 -3.27 -21.56 11.23
C VAL A 28 -3.71 -20.41 12.15
N ALA A 29 -3.00 -19.29 12.12
CA ALA A 29 -3.32 -18.14 12.97
C ALA A 29 -4.62 -17.44 12.53
N ILE A 30 -4.92 -17.37 11.22
CA ILE A 30 -6.21 -16.86 10.70
C ILE A 30 -7.35 -17.70 11.29
N GLU A 31 -7.23 -19.03 11.23
CA GLU A 31 -8.24 -19.94 11.78
C GLU A 31 -8.41 -19.80 13.29
N ARG A 32 -7.31 -19.80 14.06
CA ARG A 32 -7.33 -19.64 15.51
C ARG A 32 -7.95 -18.31 15.97
N LYS A 33 -7.95 -17.30 15.12
CA LYS A 33 -8.60 -15.99 15.35
C LYS A 33 -10.03 -15.96 14.82
N GLY A 34 -10.61 -17.10 14.47
CA GLY A 34 -11.99 -17.23 14.03
C GLY A 34 -12.26 -16.62 12.63
N GLY A 35 -11.24 -16.48 11.79
CA GLY A 35 -11.39 -15.90 10.45
C GLY A 35 -11.73 -14.40 10.42
N ARG A 36 -11.67 -13.70 11.57
CA ARG A 36 -11.83 -12.24 11.67
C ARG A 36 -10.52 -11.63 12.13
N VAL A 37 -9.71 -11.15 11.15
CA VAL A 37 -8.29 -10.86 11.43
C VAL A 37 -7.75 -9.75 10.54
N LEU A 38 -6.79 -8.98 11.08
CA LEU A 38 -5.91 -8.11 10.32
C LEU A 38 -4.59 -8.86 10.03
N LEU A 39 -4.40 -9.27 8.79
CA LEU A 39 -3.14 -9.85 8.30
C LEU A 39 -2.20 -8.71 7.91
N ALA A 40 -1.35 -8.31 8.85
CA ALA A 40 -0.51 -7.12 8.80
C ALA A 40 0.98 -7.43 8.58
N ASP A 41 1.31 -8.61 8.06
CA ASP A 41 2.69 -8.96 7.69
C ASP A 41 3.31 -7.91 6.78
N GLU A 42 4.61 -7.68 6.89
CA GLU A 42 5.30 -6.77 5.99
C GLU A 42 5.02 -7.07 4.51
N PRO A 43 5.04 -6.05 3.62
CA PRO A 43 4.86 -6.25 2.20
C PRO A 43 5.84 -7.30 1.64
N GLY A 44 5.36 -8.19 0.78
CA GLY A 44 6.19 -9.25 0.18
C GLY A 44 6.27 -10.56 0.96
N LEU A 45 5.62 -10.68 2.13
CA LEU A 45 5.57 -11.93 2.90
C LEU A 45 4.45 -12.90 2.48
N GLY A 46 3.77 -12.65 1.35
CA GLY A 46 2.76 -13.56 0.82
C GLY A 46 1.46 -13.56 1.62
N LYS A 47 0.95 -12.40 1.99
CA LYS A 47 -0.36 -12.27 2.66
C LYS A 47 -1.50 -12.86 1.83
N THR A 48 -1.46 -12.62 0.51
CA THR A 48 -2.45 -13.13 -0.45
C THR A 48 -2.53 -14.65 -0.40
N CYS A 49 -1.40 -15.36 -0.53
CA CYS A 49 -1.41 -16.82 -0.48
C CYS A 49 -1.88 -17.38 0.87
N GLN A 50 -1.55 -16.72 1.99
CA GLN A 50 -2.03 -17.14 3.31
C GLN A 50 -3.56 -17.06 3.41
N ALA A 51 -4.18 -15.98 2.92
CA ALA A 51 -5.63 -15.83 2.90
C ALA A 51 -6.29 -16.85 1.97
N LEU A 52 -5.75 -17.05 0.75
CA LEU A 52 -6.26 -18.01 -0.23
C LEU A 52 -6.16 -19.45 0.29
N VAL A 53 -5.01 -19.83 0.84
CA VAL A 53 -4.82 -21.19 1.37
C VAL A 53 -5.72 -21.43 2.58
N TRP A 54 -5.91 -20.43 3.46
CA TRP A 54 -6.88 -20.54 4.55
C TRP A 54 -8.29 -20.84 4.04
N MET A 55 -8.80 -20.05 3.09
CA MET A 55 -10.14 -20.29 2.53
C MET A 55 -10.22 -21.60 1.75
N GLY A 56 -9.15 -22.05 1.11
CA GLY A 56 -9.10 -23.33 0.41
C GLY A 56 -9.20 -24.54 1.33
N HIS A 57 -8.79 -24.39 2.58
CA HIS A 57 -8.91 -25.42 3.63
C HIS A 57 -10.21 -25.35 4.43
N LYS A 58 -11.03 -24.30 4.23
CA LYS A 58 -12.23 -24.03 5.06
C LYS A 58 -13.49 -24.01 4.20
N ALA A 59 -14.22 -25.14 4.20
CA ALA A 59 -15.39 -25.30 3.36
C ALA A 59 -16.51 -24.28 3.64
N ASP A 60 -16.71 -23.92 4.91
CA ASP A 60 -17.74 -22.96 5.35
C ASP A 60 -17.33 -21.48 5.13
N ALA A 61 -16.09 -21.21 4.66
CA ALA A 61 -15.67 -19.88 4.25
C ALA A 61 -16.23 -19.42 2.90
N TRP A 62 -16.90 -20.30 2.16
CA TRP A 62 -17.41 -20.02 0.82
C TRP A 62 -18.90 -19.69 0.80
N PRO A 63 -19.38 -18.84 -0.12
CA PRO A 63 -18.67 -18.06 -1.15
C PRO A 63 -17.91 -16.83 -0.62
N VAL A 64 -17.03 -16.26 -1.46
CA VAL A 64 -16.06 -15.21 -1.04
C VAL A 64 -16.20 -13.94 -1.87
N ILE A 65 -16.15 -12.78 -1.23
CA ILE A 65 -15.94 -11.49 -1.88
C ILE A 65 -14.52 -11.00 -1.58
N ILE A 66 -13.81 -10.59 -2.63
CA ILE A 66 -12.50 -9.92 -2.52
C ILE A 66 -12.65 -8.48 -2.97
N VAL A 67 -12.40 -7.55 -2.04
CA VAL A 67 -12.35 -6.11 -2.33
C VAL A 67 -10.89 -5.68 -2.32
N CYS A 68 -10.41 -5.17 -3.45
CA CYS A 68 -9.00 -4.82 -3.64
C CYS A 68 -8.86 -3.52 -4.45
N PRO A 69 -7.68 -2.88 -4.52
CA PRO A 69 -7.40 -1.84 -5.51
C PRO A 69 -7.70 -2.29 -6.93
N ALA A 70 -8.19 -1.38 -7.78
CA ALA A 70 -8.63 -1.71 -9.15
C ALA A 70 -7.53 -2.40 -9.98
N SER A 71 -6.27 -2.00 -9.77
CA SER A 71 -5.10 -2.57 -10.44
C SER A 71 -4.78 -4.01 -10.03
N LEU A 72 -5.31 -4.49 -8.90
CA LEU A 72 -5.00 -5.80 -8.34
C LEU A 72 -6.03 -6.89 -8.71
N LYS A 73 -7.16 -6.54 -9.30
CA LYS A 73 -8.22 -7.52 -9.62
C LYS A 73 -7.73 -8.72 -10.45
N LEU A 74 -6.95 -8.44 -11.50
CA LEU A 74 -6.38 -9.50 -12.34
C LEU A 74 -5.28 -10.29 -11.62
N ASN A 75 -4.51 -9.63 -10.76
CA ASN A 75 -3.51 -10.31 -9.94
C ASN A 75 -4.18 -11.28 -8.96
N TRP A 76 -5.27 -10.87 -8.30
CA TRP A 76 -6.05 -11.75 -7.45
C TRP A 76 -6.60 -12.97 -8.20
N ALA A 77 -7.13 -12.77 -9.41
CA ALA A 77 -7.59 -13.90 -10.24
C ALA A 77 -6.45 -14.87 -10.60
N LYS A 78 -5.25 -14.35 -10.88
CA LYS A 78 -4.04 -15.16 -11.12
C LYS A 78 -3.62 -15.95 -9.87
N GLU A 79 -3.57 -15.29 -8.70
CA GLU A 79 -3.22 -15.94 -7.43
C GLU A 79 -4.23 -17.02 -7.05
N ILE A 80 -5.53 -16.78 -7.28
CA ILE A 80 -6.57 -17.80 -7.07
C ILE A 80 -6.28 -19.05 -7.91
N ARG A 81 -5.98 -18.92 -9.20
CA ARG A 81 -5.63 -20.05 -10.07
C ARG A 81 -4.32 -20.74 -9.67
N MET A 82 -3.39 -20.01 -9.06
CA MET A 82 -2.13 -20.57 -8.58
C MET A 82 -2.32 -21.42 -7.32
N TRP A 83 -3.09 -20.91 -6.34
CA TRP A 83 -3.19 -21.50 -5.01
C TRP A 83 -4.40 -22.41 -4.81
N LEU A 84 -5.45 -22.19 -5.59
CA LEU A 84 -6.69 -22.96 -5.52
C LEU A 84 -6.87 -23.77 -6.82
N ASN A 85 -7.70 -24.82 -6.75
CA ASN A 85 -7.98 -25.65 -7.92
C ASN A 85 -8.80 -24.90 -8.99
N ASP A 86 -8.91 -25.47 -10.18
CA ASP A 86 -9.60 -24.87 -11.33
C ASP A 86 -11.13 -24.85 -11.19
N ASP A 87 -11.69 -25.54 -10.19
CA ASP A 87 -13.14 -25.58 -9.96
C ASP A 87 -13.70 -24.27 -9.41
N VAL A 88 -12.81 -23.35 -8.92
CA VAL A 88 -13.24 -22.06 -8.39
C VAL A 88 -13.81 -21.18 -9.50
N ASP A 89 -15.07 -20.79 -9.36
CA ASP A 89 -15.73 -19.84 -10.26
C ASP A 89 -15.38 -18.39 -9.87
N ILE A 90 -14.70 -17.68 -10.77
CA ILE A 90 -14.20 -16.33 -10.53
C ILE A 90 -15.00 -15.32 -11.33
N HIS A 91 -15.71 -14.44 -10.62
CA HIS A 91 -16.44 -13.32 -11.21
C HIS A 91 -15.75 -11.98 -10.93
N ILE A 92 -15.21 -11.32 -11.96
CA ILE A 92 -14.54 -10.02 -11.84
C ILE A 92 -15.50 -8.90 -12.22
N ILE A 93 -15.88 -8.07 -11.25
CA ILE A 93 -16.70 -6.88 -11.48
C ILE A 93 -15.85 -5.81 -12.19
N LYS A 94 -16.26 -5.45 -13.41
CA LYS A 94 -15.54 -4.48 -14.26
C LYS A 94 -15.93 -3.02 -13.98
N GLY A 95 -17.19 -2.76 -13.60
CA GLY A 95 -17.71 -1.41 -13.41
C GLY A 95 -18.80 -1.33 -12.36
N GLY A 96 -19.34 -0.13 -12.14
CA GLY A 96 -20.48 0.09 -11.24
C GLY A 96 -21.75 -0.61 -11.70
N PHE A 97 -22.65 -0.89 -10.75
CA PHE A 97 -23.98 -1.43 -11.04
C PHE A 97 -24.82 -0.42 -11.83
N ASN A 98 -25.45 -0.85 -12.92
CA ASN A 98 -26.29 -0.03 -13.78
C ASN A 98 -27.49 -0.83 -14.30
N HIS A 99 -28.35 -0.23 -15.14
CA HIS A 99 -29.58 -0.85 -15.68
C HIS A 99 -29.36 -2.14 -16.51
N LYS A 100 -28.12 -2.40 -16.95
CA LYS A 100 -27.76 -3.65 -17.66
C LYS A 100 -27.15 -4.70 -16.73
N SER A 101 -26.86 -4.32 -15.48
CA SER A 101 -26.29 -5.24 -14.49
C SER A 101 -27.38 -6.10 -13.87
N LYS A 102 -27.02 -7.33 -13.51
CA LYS A 102 -27.89 -8.23 -12.72
C LYS A 102 -27.34 -8.34 -11.31
N PRO A 103 -28.20 -8.42 -10.27
CA PRO A 103 -27.77 -8.78 -8.93
C PRO A 103 -26.97 -10.09 -8.94
N ILE A 104 -26.03 -10.20 -8.01
CA ILE A 104 -25.21 -11.40 -7.82
C ILE A 104 -25.67 -12.04 -6.53
N GLU A 105 -26.29 -13.19 -6.65
CA GLU A 105 -26.68 -14.06 -5.53
C GLU A 105 -25.70 -15.24 -5.51
N LEU A 106 -24.87 -15.29 -4.50
CA LEU A 106 -23.92 -16.37 -4.28
C LEU A 106 -24.60 -17.47 -3.46
N ASP A 107 -24.34 -18.72 -3.78
CA ASP A 107 -24.96 -19.85 -3.10
C ASP A 107 -23.90 -20.72 -2.41
N LYS A 108 -24.00 -20.80 -1.09
CA LYS A 108 -23.11 -21.63 -0.25
C LYS A 108 -23.26 -23.13 -0.52
N ASN A 109 -24.41 -23.55 -1.10
CA ASN A 109 -24.67 -24.94 -1.46
C ASN A 109 -24.27 -25.28 -2.91
N ASN A 110 -23.73 -24.29 -3.65
CA ASN A 110 -23.26 -24.53 -5.00
C ASN A 110 -22.06 -25.49 -4.97
N ARG A 111 -22.09 -26.48 -5.90
CA ARG A 111 -21.01 -27.46 -6.04
C ARG A 111 -19.67 -26.82 -6.39
N LYS A 112 -19.67 -25.62 -7.01
CA LYS A 112 -18.47 -24.87 -7.35
C LYS A 112 -18.30 -23.72 -6.36
N PRO A 113 -17.14 -23.59 -5.73
CA PRO A 113 -16.83 -22.45 -4.87
C PRO A 113 -16.79 -21.16 -5.70
N GLN A 114 -17.44 -20.11 -5.21
CA GLN A 114 -17.63 -18.87 -5.94
C GLN A 114 -16.82 -17.74 -5.32
N VAL A 115 -16.11 -16.96 -6.15
CA VAL A 115 -15.38 -15.75 -5.76
C VAL A 115 -15.80 -14.57 -6.61
N VAL A 116 -16.17 -13.48 -5.96
CA VAL A 116 -16.40 -12.19 -6.61
C VAL A 116 -15.25 -11.24 -6.29
N ILE A 117 -14.60 -10.69 -7.30
CA ILE A 117 -13.52 -9.72 -7.16
C ILE A 117 -14.01 -8.35 -7.60
N MET A 118 -13.93 -7.36 -6.70
CA MET A 118 -14.31 -5.98 -6.98
C MET A 118 -13.29 -4.98 -6.43
N ASN A 119 -13.34 -3.73 -6.90
CA ASN A 119 -12.56 -2.67 -6.28
C ASN A 119 -13.42 -1.79 -5.37
N TYR A 120 -12.76 -1.07 -4.46
CA TYR A 120 -13.41 -0.25 -3.44
C TYR A 120 -14.39 0.78 -4.00
N ASP A 121 -14.11 1.38 -5.15
CA ASP A 121 -14.95 2.44 -5.71
C ASP A 121 -16.28 1.91 -6.25
N VAL A 122 -16.31 0.67 -6.79
CA VAL A 122 -17.55 0.07 -7.28
C VAL A 122 -18.40 -0.53 -6.17
N ALA A 123 -17.83 -0.78 -4.99
CA ALA A 123 -18.56 -1.31 -3.85
C ALA A 123 -19.80 -0.47 -3.50
N LEU A 124 -19.73 0.86 -3.68
CA LEU A 124 -20.86 1.77 -3.44
C LEU A 124 -22.08 1.46 -4.30
N SER A 125 -21.90 1.06 -5.55
CA SER A 125 -23.01 0.73 -6.46
C SER A 125 -23.49 -0.71 -6.30
N TRP A 126 -22.67 -1.61 -5.76
CA TRP A 126 -22.95 -3.03 -5.68
C TRP A 126 -23.45 -3.54 -4.32
N PHE A 127 -23.25 -2.77 -3.21
CA PHE A 127 -23.49 -3.29 -1.86
C PHE A 127 -24.92 -3.79 -1.58
N ASN A 128 -25.93 -3.31 -2.32
CA ASN A 128 -27.31 -3.79 -2.24
C ASN A 128 -27.63 -4.93 -3.21
N TYR A 129 -26.74 -5.25 -4.15
CA TYR A 129 -26.99 -6.17 -5.25
C TYR A 129 -26.08 -7.40 -5.21
N ILE A 130 -25.43 -7.63 -4.07
CA ILE A 130 -24.61 -8.81 -3.83
C ILE A 130 -24.95 -9.41 -2.47
N SER A 131 -25.21 -10.74 -2.46
CA SER A 131 -25.63 -11.47 -1.27
C SER A 131 -25.14 -12.92 -1.28
N GLY A 132 -25.38 -13.66 -0.20
CA GLY A 132 -25.09 -15.10 -0.10
C GLY A 132 -23.63 -15.46 0.18
N PHE A 133 -22.75 -14.51 0.44
CA PHE A 133 -21.33 -14.74 0.74
C PHE A 133 -21.10 -14.99 2.24
N GLN A 134 -20.03 -15.74 2.54
CA GLN A 134 -19.61 -16.03 3.92
C GLN A 134 -18.37 -15.24 4.31
N THR A 135 -17.44 -15.03 3.37
CA THR A 135 -16.16 -14.36 3.63
C THR A 135 -16.02 -13.08 2.82
N VAL A 136 -15.46 -12.05 3.44
CA VAL A 136 -14.94 -10.87 2.76
C VAL A 136 -13.44 -10.72 3.03
N ILE A 137 -12.65 -10.66 1.95
CA ILE A 137 -11.23 -10.31 2.01
C ILE A 137 -11.08 -8.86 1.57
N LEU A 138 -10.44 -8.04 2.40
CA LEU A 138 -10.16 -6.63 2.12
C LEU A 138 -8.66 -6.45 1.89
N ASP A 139 -8.23 -6.41 0.63
CA ASP A 139 -6.82 -6.20 0.31
C ASP A 139 -6.48 -4.71 0.31
N GLU A 140 -5.32 -4.37 0.86
CA GLU A 140 -4.91 -3.00 1.18
C GLU A 140 -6.00 -2.28 2.00
N SER A 141 -6.39 -2.88 3.12
CA SER A 141 -7.51 -2.42 3.95
C SER A 141 -7.39 -0.96 4.42
N HIS A 142 -6.22 -0.34 4.35
CA HIS A 142 -6.05 1.10 4.58
C HIS A 142 -6.87 1.99 3.60
N TYR A 143 -7.39 1.44 2.49
CA TYR A 143 -8.33 2.16 1.62
C TYR A 143 -9.64 2.55 2.31
N ILE A 144 -10.01 1.88 3.41
CA ILE A 144 -11.17 2.21 4.23
C ILE A 144 -10.83 3.03 5.50
N LYS A 145 -9.64 3.63 5.60
CA LYS A 145 -9.19 4.40 6.77
C LYS A 145 -10.06 5.60 7.13
N ASN A 146 -10.73 6.21 6.17
CA ASN A 146 -11.63 7.35 6.40
C ASN A 146 -13.07 6.87 6.52
N ILE A 147 -13.61 6.86 7.73
CA ILE A 147 -14.99 6.44 8.04
C ILE A 147 -16.08 7.26 7.32
N GLN A 148 -15.79 8.49 6.93
CA GLN A 148 -16.75 9.35 6.23
C GLN A 148 -16.80 9.09 4.71
N ALA A 149 -15.77 8.47 4.14
CA ALA A 149 -15.72 8.21 2.71
C ALA A 149 -16.83 7.23 2.28
N LEU A 150 -17.48 7.51 1.15
CA LEU A 150 -18.58 6.69 0.62
C LEU A 150 -18.13 5.25 0.36
N ARG A 151 -16.93 5.06 -0.21
CA ARG A 151 -16.36 3.72 -0.42
C ARG A 151 -16.19 2.95 0.90
N THR A 152 -15.78 3.62 1.97
CA THR A 152 -15.65 3.01 3.30
C THR A 152 -17.01 2.55 3.81
N LYS A 153 -18.01 3.43 3.79
CA LYS A 153 -19.38 3.10 4.22
C LYS A 153 -19.97 1.92 3.46
N ALA A 154 -19.75 1.87 2.15
CA ALA A 154 -20.21 0.77 1.31
C ALA A 154 -19.47 -0.55 1.63
N THR A 155 -18.15 -0.50 1.76
CA THR A 155 -17.33 -1.67 2.11
C THR A 155 -17.72 -2.22 3.49
N LEU A 156 -17.94 -1.35 4.48
CA LEU A 156 -18.39 -1.75 5.82
C LEU A 156 -19.77 -2.43 5.77
N LYS A 157 -20.70 -1.96 4.91
CA LYS A 157 -22.00 -2.60 4.72
C LYS A 157 -21.92 -3.98 4.08
N ILE A 158 -20.98 -4.19 3.15
CA ILE A 158 -20.72 -5.51 2.57
C ILE A 158 -20.08 -6.39 3.65
N ALA A 159 -18.95 -5.99 4.19
CA ALA A 159 -18.16 -6.82 5.10
C ALA A 159 -18.86 -7.08 6.44
N GLY A 160 -19.73 -6.17 6.89
CA GLY A 160 -20.56 -6.38 8.09
C GLY A 160 -21.61 -7.50 7.99
N LYS A 161 -21.90 -7.97 6.76
CA LYS A 161 -22.80 -9.12 6.55
C LYS A 161 -22.05 -10.46 6.53
N ALA A 162 -20.71 -10.44 6.47
CA ALA A 162 -19.90 -11.63 6.38
C ALA A 162 -19.62 -12.25 7.74
N GLU A 163 -19.59 -13.58 7.79
CA GLU A 163 -19.14 -14.30 8.98
C GLU A 163 -17.64 -14.13 9.18
N TYR A 164 -16.87 -14.25 8.11
CA TYR A 164 -15.41 -14.13 8.13
C TYR A 164 -14.94 -12.86 7.43
N VAL A 165 -13.97 -12.16 8.03
CA VAL A 165 -13.38 -10.94 7.48
C VAL A 165 -11.86 -11.00 7.61
N VAL A 166 -11.17 -11.15 6.49
CA VAL A 166 -9.71 -11.12 6.45
C VAL A 166 -9.26 -9.80 5.84
N ALA A 167 -8.89 -8.85 6.71
CA ALA A 167 -8.31 -7.58 6.28
C ALA A 167 -6.80 -7.76 6.05
N ILE A 168 -6.31 -7.32 4.90
CA ILE A 168 -4.91 -7.44 4.49
C ILE A 168 -4.33 -6.05 4.32
N SER A 169 -3.22 -5.74 4.99
CA SER A 169 -2.44 -4.53 4.72
C SER A 169 -1.03 -4.69 5.26
N GLY A 170 -0.02 -4.39 4.46
CA GLY A 170 1.37 -4.31 4.95
C GLY A 170 1.62 -3.09 5.82
N THR A 171 0.75 -2.08 5.69
CA THR A 171 0.81 -0.79 6.39
C THR A 171 -0.58 -0.40 6.88
N PRO A 172 -1.11 -1.07 7.92
CA PRO A 172 -2.48 -0.83 8.40
C PRO A 172 -2.65 0.57 9.00
N ILE A 173 -1.56 1.16 9.47
CA ILE A 173 -1.46 2.56 9.90
C ILE A 173 -0.44 3.23 8.97
N LEU A 174 -0.88 4.17 8.15
CA LEU A 174 -0.01 4.90 7.21
C LEU A 174 0.67 6.10 7.87
N ALA A 175 -0.07 6.83 8.72
CA ALA A 175 0.40 8.05 9.35
C ALA A 175 -0.17 8.29 10.76
N LYS A 176 -1.40 7.83 11.06
CA LYS A 176 -2.13 8.18 12.29
C LYS A 176 -2.86 6.97 12.87
N PRO A 177 -2.90 6.78 14.20
CA PRO A 177 -3.61 5.67 14.83
C PRO A 177 -5.08 5.55 14.42
N ILE A 178 -5.76 6.68 14.20
CA ILE A 178 -7.18 6.71 13.80
C ILE A 178 -7.45 5.96 12.49
N GLU A 179 -6.47 5.81 11.63
CA GLU A 179 -6.60 5.13 10.32
C GLU A 179 -6.91 3.64 10.47
N ALA A 180 -6.51 3.01 11.58
CA ALA A 180 -6.80 1.61 11.85
C ALA A 180 -8.22 1.36 12.35
N PHE A 181 -8.91 2.39 12.86
CA PHE A 181 -10.20 2.22 13.54
C PHE A 181 -11.22 1.46 12.72
N THR A 182 -11.46 1.84 11.47
CA THR A 182 -12.50 1.21 10.62
C THR A 182 -12.24 -0.27 10.38
N THR A 183 -10.98 -0.65 10.16
CA THR A 183 -10.58 -2.05 10.00
C THR A 183 -10.73 -2.80 11.33
N LEU A 184 -10.29 -2.23 12.43
CA LEU A 184 -10.39 -2.85 13.76
C LEU A 184 -11.86 -2.99 14.22
N ASN A 185 -12.69 -1.98 14.03
CA ASN A 185 -14.13 -2.07 14.30
C ASN A 185 -14.78 -3.19 13.48
N LEU A 186 -14.38 -3.35 12.22
CA LEU A 186 -14.94 -4.38 11.35
C LEU A 186 -14.56 -5.80 11.79
N ILE A 187 -13.29 -6.04 12.16
CA ILE A 187 -12.81 -7.39 12.55
C ILE A 187 -13.13 -7.74 14.00
N ALA A 188 -13.26 -6.75 14.88
CA ALA A 188 -13.50 -6.93 16.31
C ALA A 188 -14.47 -5.85 16.85
N PRO A 189 -15.75 -5.84 16.41
CA PRO A 189 -16.70 -4.78 16.74
C PRO A 189 -16.96 -4.66 18.26
N ASP A 190 -16.98 -5.76 18.99
CA ASP A 190 -17.18 -5.77 20.45
C ASP A 190 -16.01 -5.09 21.18
N ARG A 191 -14.81 -5.15 20.61
CA ARG A 191 -13.61 -4.58 21.21
C ARG A 191 -13.40 -3.11 20.80
N PHE A 192 -13.81 -2.74 19.60
CA PHE A 192 -13.70 -1.40 19.04
C PHE A 192 -15.07 -0.84 18.61
N PRO A 193 -16.06 -0.74 19.52
CA PRO A 193 -17.45 -0.41 19.16
C PRO A 193 -17.66 1.07 18.81
N SER A 194 -16.80 1.97 19.32
CA SER A 194 -17.02 3.41 19.25
C SER A 194 -15.81 4.16 18.73
N TRP A 195 -16.01 4.90 17.65
CA TRP A 195 -15.02 5.82 17.10
C TRP A 195 -14.55 6.87 18.13
N TRP A 196 -15.50 7.40 18.90
CA TRP A 196 -15.21 8.42 19.92
C TRP A 196 -14.34 7.87 21.04
N ASN A 197 -14.65 6.69 21.54
CA ASN A 197 -13.84 6.05 22.58
C ASN A 197 -12.44 5.74 22.07
N TYR A 198 -12.34 5.20 20.85
CA TYR A 198 -11.07 4.92 20.20
C TYR A 198 -10.23 6.20 20.02
N ALA A 199 -10.85 7.26 19.48
CA ALA A 199 -10.18 8.53 19.22
C ALA A 199 -9.70 9.21 20.51
N ASN A 200 -10.52 9.23 21.57
CA ASN A 200 -10.13 9.76 22.88
C ASN A 200 -8.97 8.98 23.51
N HIS A 201 -8.99 7.64 23.37
CA HIS A 201 -8.03 6.79 24.07
C HIS A 201 -6.68 6.68 23.38
N TYR A 202 -6.68 6.72 22.04
CA TYR A 202 -5.51 6.41 21.23
C TYR A 202 -5.03 7.53 20.31
N CYS A 203 -5.84 8.56 20.06
CA CYS A 203 -5.56 9.54 19.01
C CYS A 203 -5.42 10.98 19.55
N ASP A 204 -5.27 11.17 20.86
CA ASP A 204 -5.15 12.50 21.49
C ASP A 204 -6.23 13.50 20.96
N LEU A 205 -7.51 13.07 21.04
CA LEU A 205 -8.62 13.83 20.48
C LEU A 205 -8.68 15.23 21.10
N LYS A 206 -8.59 16.26 20.26
CA LYS A 206 -8.70 17.67 20.65
C LYS A 206 -9.87 18.33 19.95
N LYS A 207 -10.70 19.04 20.72
CA LYS A 207 -11.72 19.92 20.17
C LYS A 207 -11.08 21.26 19.84
N THR A 208 -11.08 21.62 18.57
CA THR A 208 -10.56 22.89 18.09
C THR A 208 -11.72 23.77 17.59
N ARG A 209 -11.51 25.06 17.43
CA ARG A 209 -12.50 25.96 16.79
C ARG A 209 -12.83 25.57 15.33
N TRP A 210 -12.06 24.69 14.75
CA TRP A 210 -12.16 24.21 13.36
C TRP A 210 -12.75 22.81 13.23
N GLY A 211 -13.09 22.16 14.34
CA GLY A 211 -13.56 20.80 14.39
C GLY A 211 -12.75 19.92 15.33
N ILE A 212 -12.81 18.62 15.07
CA ILE A 212 -12.17 17.62 15.91
C ILE A 212 -10.83 17.23 15.25
N ASP A 213 -9.76 17.36 16.00
CA ASP A 213 -8.45 16.87 15.64
C ASP A 213 -8.19 15.52 16.31
N VAL A 214 -7.80 14.51 15.52
CA VAL A 214 -7.47 13.14 15.92
C VAL A 214 -6.14 12.70 15.31
N SER A 215 -5.29 13.67 15.01
CA SER A 215 -4.00 13.40 14.36
C SER A 215 -2.94 12.88 15.32
N GLY A 216 -3.12 13.05 16.62
CA GLY A 216 -2.18 12.66 17.65
C GLY A 216 -2.18 11.16 17.98
N SER A 217 -1.29 10.77 18.91
CA SER A 217 -1.16 9.42 19.44
C SER A 217 -0.95 9.50 20.95
N SER A 218 -1.96 9.11 21.73
CA SER A 218 -1.94 9.25 23.19
C SER A 218 -1.58 7.96 23.95
N ASN A 219 -1.85 6.79 23.38
CA ASN A 219 -1.61 5.51 24.05
C ASN A 219 -1.25 4.39 23.07
N PRO A 220 -0.08 4.43 22.45
CA PRO A 220 0.31 3.45 21.43
C PRO A 220 0.56 2.07 21.98
N ASN A 221 1.15 1.94 23.19
CA ASN A 221 1.38 0.66 23.83
C ASN A 221 0.05 -0.03 24.16
N GLY A 222 -0.91 0.73 24.70
CA GLY A 222 -2.25 0.21 24.92
C GLY A 222 -2.92 -0.22 23.62
N LEU A 223 -2.80 0.56 22.55
CA LEU A 223 -3.33 0.20 21.23
C LEU A 223 -2.70 -1.10 20.72
N LYS A 224 -1.39 -1.24 20.79
CA LYS A 224 -0.66 -2.44 20.38
C LYS A 224 -1.17 -3.70 21.09
N GLU A 225 -1.29 -3.66 22.42
CA GLU A 225 -1.82 -4.79 23.19
C GLU A 225 -3.28 -5.10 22.85
N TRP A 226 -4.08 -4.09 22.56
CA TRP A 226 -5.48 -4.27 22.19
C TRP A 226 -5.68 -4.86 20.81
N ILE A 227 -4.84 -4.54 19.82
CA ILE A 227 -4.94 -5.07 18.46
C ILE A 227 -4.29 -6.45 18.29
N LYS A 228 -3.30 -6.80 19.12
CA LYS A 228 -2.52 -8.05 19.04
C LYS A 228 -3.38 -9.32 18.94
N PRO A 229 -4.48 -9.50 19.71
CA PRO A 229 -5.32 -10.68 19.57
C PRO A 229 -5.98 -10.82 18.19
N HIS A 230 -6.17 -9.72 17.45
CA HIS A 230 -6.86 -9.67 16.16
C HIS A 230 -5.91 -9.44 14.97
N THR A 231 -4.60 -9.36 15.25
CA THR A 231 -3.60 -9.04 14.21
C THR A 231 -2.59 -10.17 14.07
N ILE A 232 -2.16 -10.43 12.86
CA ILE A 232 -1.00 -11.27 12.52
C ILE A 232 0.03 -10.33 11.91
N ARG A 233 1.16 -10.11 12.60
CA ARG A 233 2.24 -9.22 12.16
C ARG A 233 3.57 -9.92 12.26
N ARG A 234 4.30 -9.97 11.14
CA ARG A 234 5.68 -10.49 11.07
C ARG A 234 6.52 -9.55 10.23
N LEU A 235 7.77 -9.39 10.64
CA LEU A 235 8.78 -8.63 9.92
C LEU A 235 9.58 -9.56 9.01
N LYS A 236 10.05 -9.06 7.88
CA LYS A 236 10.89 -9.84 6.94
C LYS A 236 12.14 -10.36 7.61
N GLU A 237 12.82 -9.51 8.40
CA GLU A 237 14.03 -9.85 9.13
C GLU A 237 13.87 -11.05 10.09
N ASN A 238 12.65 -11.27 10.61
CA ASN A 238 12.38 -12.35 11.57
C ASN A 238 11.97 -13.68 10.91
N VAL A 239 11.59 -13.66 9.62
CA VAL A 239 11.02 -14.84 8.95
C VAL A 239 11.67 -15.21 7.63
N LEU A 240 12.44 -14.30 7.05
CA LEU A 240 13.20 -14.48 5.79
C LEU A 240 14.68 -14.22 6.06
N THR A 241 15.34 -15.13 6.75
CA THR A 241 16.77 -15.06 7.08
C THR A 241 17.67 -14.99 5.84
N ASP A 242 17.19 -15.57 4.74
CA ASP A 242 17.91 -15.61 3.47
C ASP A 242 17.63 -14.40 2.55
N LEU A 243 16.74 -13.47 2.98
CA LEU A 243 16.49 -12.28 2.20
C LEU A 243 17.68 -11.31 2.33
N PRO A 244 18.32 -10.91 1.23
CA PRO A 244 19.47 -10.02 1.27
C PRO A 244 19.16 -8.67 1.90
N GLN A 245 20.18 -8.01 2.45
CA GLN A 245 20.03 -6.73 3.11
C GLN A 245 19.52 -5.64 2.17
N LYS A 246 18.69 -4.73 2.72
CA LYS A 246 18.28 -3.51 2.06
C LYS A 246 19.10 -2.33 2.60
N ARG A 247 19.74 -1.59 1.70
CA ARG A 247 20.58 -0.43 2.01
C ARG A 247 20.04 0.81 1.34
N PHE A 248 20.25 1.96 1.96
CA PHE A 248 19.87 3.25 1.43
C PHE A 248 21.10 4.10 1.20
N ALA A 249 21.13 4.80 0.08
CA ALA A 249 22.13 5.81 -0.24
C ALA A 249 21.43 7.09 -0.71
N THR A 250 21.95 8.23 -0.34
CA THR A 250 21.47 9.53 -0.83
C THR A 250 22.41 10.04 -1.91
N ILE A 251 21.86 10.42 -3.05
CA ILE A 251 22.58 11.10 -4.14
C ILE A 251 22.09 12.54 -4.16
N GLU A 252 23.00 13.46 -4.02
CA GLU A 252 22.70 14.89 -4.02
C GLU A 252 22.92 15.48 -5.41
N THR A 253 22.01 16.35 -5.81
CA THR A 253 22.18 17.19 -7.01
C THR A 253 21.93 18.65 -6.64
N GLU A 254 22.36 19.56 -7.50
CA GLU A 254 22.23 20.99 -7.30
C GLU A 254 21.28 21.62 -8.32
N MET A 255 20.64 22.71 -7.93
CA MET A 255 19.85 23.51 -8.86
C MET A 255 20.75 24.44 -9.67
N SER A 256 20.41 24.65 -10.95
CA SER A 256 20.94 25.78 -11.70
C SER A 256 20.55 27.11 -11.02
N ALA A 257 21.30 28.18 -11.26
CA ALA A 257 20.98 29.51 -10.70
C ALA A 257 19.56 29.97 -11.07
N LYS A 258 19.08 29.63 -12.28
CA LYS A 258 17.71 29.91 -12.74
C LYS A 258 16.70 29.12 -11.91
N THR A 259 16.86 27.81 -11.79
CA THR A 259 15.94 26.94 -11.06
C THR A 259 15.93 27.30 -9.57
N ARG A 260 17.07 27.69 -8.99
CA ARG A 260 17.15 28.17 -7.60
C ARG A 260 16.31 29.43 -7.41
N LYS A 261 16.39 30.39 -8.32
CA LYS A 261 15.55 31.59 -8.28
C LYS A 261 14.05 31.27 -8.33
N ASP A 262 13.66 30.32 -9.17
CA ASP A 262 12.26 29.87 -9.25
C ASP A 262 11.81 29.17 -7.94
N TYR A 263 12.70 28.36 -7.34
CA TYR A 263 12.46 27.72 -6.05
C TYR A 263 12.28 28.75 -4.93
N ASP A 264 13.20 29.73 -4.82
CA ASP A 264 13.17 30.76 -3.79
C ASP A 264 11.90 31.64 -3.91
N ALA A 265 11.49 31.97 -5.13
CA ALA A 265 10.23 32.69 -5.37
C ALA A 265 9.00 31.90 -4.85
N LYS A 266 8.96 30.59 -5.06
CA LYS A 266 7.91 29.72 -4.51
C LYS A 266 7.99 29.57 -3.00
N MET A 267 9.18 29.59 -2.43
CA MET A 267 9.38 29.63 -0.97
C MET A 267 8.81 30.91 -0.36
N VAL A 268 9.04 32.07 -0.97
CA VAL A 268 8.43 33.34 -0.53
C VAL A 268 6.90 33.28 -0.58
N GLU A 269 6.32 32.68 -1.65
CA GLU A 269 4.87 32.46 -1.76
C GLU A 269 4.35 31.57 -0.63
N LEU A 270 5.06 30.48 -0.30
CA LEU A 270 4.71 29.59 0.81
C LEU A 270 4.74 30.31 2.16
N MET A 271 5.77 31.13 2.40
CA MET A 271 5.89 31.92 3.62
C MET A 271 4.77 32.96 3.75
N GLY A 272 4.45 33.67 2.66
CA GLY A 272 3.34 34.62 2.62
C GLY A 272 1.99 33.94 2.90
N TRP A 273 1.76 32.76 2.31
CA TRP A 273 0.56 31.96 2.59
C TRP A 273 0.47 31.56 4.07
N LYS A 274 1.58 31.11 4.68
CA LYS A 274 1.62 30.71 6.09
C LYS A 274 1.34 31.88 7.01
N GLN A 275 1.92 33.05 6.73
CA GLN A 275 1.75 34.27 7.54
C GLN A 275 0.33 34.85 7.46
N ALA A 276 -0.28 34.79 6.27
CA ALA A 276 -1.62 35.33 6.04
C ALA A 276 -2.72 34.62 6.84
N ASN A 277 -2.46 33.44 7.42
CA ASN A 277 -3.35 32.67 8.30
C ASN A 277 -4.79 32.55 7.76
N VAL A 278 -4.96 32.52 6.44
CA VAL A 278 -6.25 32.63 5.74
C VAL A 278 -7.08 31.37 5.91
N LYS A 279 -8.28 31.53 6.46
CA LYS A 279 -9.30 30.48 6.53
C LYS A 279 -9.60 29.93 5.13
N GLY A 280 -9.53 28.62 4.98
CA GLY A 280 -9.92 27.93 3.72
C GLY A 280 -8.78 27.52 2.79
N SER A 281 -7.54 27.81 3.09
CA SER A 281 -6.44 27.73 2.13
C SER A 281 -5.54 26.50 2.24
N LYS A 282 -5.94 25.39 2.91
CA LYS A 282 -5.14 24.15 2.89
C LYS A 282 -4.86 23.67 1.46
N MET A 283 -5.84 23.82 0.58
CA MET A 283 -5.72 23.46 -0.84
C MET A 283 -4.72 24.37 -1.57
N GLN A 284 -4.66 25.65 -1.23
CA GLN A 284 -3.67 26.60 -1.79
C GLN A 284 -2.26 26.25 -1.32
N GLY A 285 -2.07 26.02 -0.01
CA GLY A 285 -0.78 25.58 0.53
C GLY A 285 -0.29 24.28 -0.10
N PHE A 286 -1.19 23.33 -0.31
CA PHE A 286 -0.88 22.08 -1.01
C PHE A 286 -0.43 22.33 -2.47
N GLY A 287 -1.11 23.25 -3.19
CA GLY A 287 -0.74 23.65 -4.55
C GLY A 287 0.66 24.27 -4.63
N ILE A 288 1.02 25.13 -3.66
CA ILE A 288 2.37 25.74 -3.59
C ILE A 288 3.43 24.65 -3.34
N MET A 289 3.16 23.71 -2.44
CA MET A 289 4.08 22.61 -2.14
C MET A 289 4.27 21.67 -3.34
N GLU A 290 3.21 21.38 -4.10
CA GLU A 290 3.33 20.59 -5.33
C GLU A 290 4.12 21.35 -6.41
N ALA A 291 3.96 22.67 -6.50
CA ALA A 291 4.79 23.49 -7.39
C ALA A 291 6.27 23.48 -7.01
N LEU A 292 6.59 23.54 -5.70
CA LEU A 292 7.96 23.40 -5.20
C LEU A 292 8.55 22.03 -5.55
N LYS A 293 7.77 20.93 -5.41
CA LYS A 293 8.20 19.58 -5.84
C LYS A 293 8.51 19.53 -7.34
N GLN A 294 7.71 20.20 -8.17
CA GLN A 294 7.96 20.25 -9.60
C GLN A 294 9.24 21.03 -9.94
N VAL A 295 9.55 22.11 -9.19
CA VAL A 295 10.82 22.83 -9.36
C VAL A 295 12.00 21.93 -8.95
N CYS A 296 11.90 21.22 -7.82
CA CYS A 296 12.91 20.23 -7.43
C CYS A 296 13.06 19.13 -8.48
N LEU A 297 11.95 18.63 -9.04
CA LEU A 297 12.01 17.63 -10.10
C LEU A 297 12.76 18.12 -11.32
N SER A 298 12.53 19.38 -11.78
CA SER A 298 13.21 19.93 -12.93
C SER A 298 14.75 19.93 -12.76
N ALA A 299 15.24 20.09 -11.55
CA ALA A 299 16.67 20.00 -11.23
C ALA A 299 17.19 18.54 -11.21
N LYS A 300 16.31 17.55 -11.02
CA LYS A 300 16.69 16.13 -10.90
C LYS A 300 16.61 15.34 -12.20
N ILE A 301 15.87 15.80 -13.19
CA ILE A 301 15.60 15.03 -14.42
C ILE A 301 16.92 14.60 -15.08
N ASP A 302 17.84 15.53 -15.34
CA ASP A 302 19.08 15.21 -16.04
C ASP A 302 19.94 14.24 -15.24
N ALA A 303 20.10 14.45 -13.93
CA ALA A 303 20.82 13.53 -13.05
C ALA A 303 20.18 12.14 -13.02
N ALA A 304 18.85 12.05 -12.97
CA ALA A 304 18.13 10.77 -13.02
C ALA A 304 18.37 10.02 -14.33
N LEU A 305 18.37 10.74 -15.45
CA LEU A 305 18.64 10.17 -16.78
C LEU A 305 20.09 9.71 -16.93
N GLU A 306 21.07 10.44 -16.37
CA GLU A 306 22.48 10.06 -16.36
C GLU A 306 22.73 8.82 -15.51
N ILE A 307 22.14 8.77 -14.31
CA ILE A 307 22.21 7.59 -13.45
C ILE A 307 21.60 6.38 -14.18
N ALA A 308 20.42 6.52 -14.76
CA ALA A 308 19.78 5.43 -15.47
C ALA A 308 20.62 4.95 -16.67
N GLN A 309 21.27 5.87 -17.40
CA GLN A 309 22.18 5.53 -18.50
C GLN A 309 23.37 4.73 -17.99
N SER A 310 24.01 5.14 -16.90
CA SER A 310 25.15 4.41 -16.33
C SER A 310 24.80 2.97 -15.93
N TYR A 311 23.58 2.74 -15.44
CA TYR A 311 23.11 1.38 -15.14
C TYR A 311 22.88 0.55 -16.40
N LEU A 312 22.33 1.15 -17.47
CA LEU A 312 22.16 0.49 -18.76
C LEU A 312 23.50 0.17 -19.40
N ASP A 313 24.48 1.08 -19.36
CA ASP A 313 25.83 0.88 -19.88
C ASP A 313 26.57 -0.24 -19.14
N ALA A 314 26.28 -0.39 -17.84
CA ALA A 314 26.79 -1.47 -17.00
C ALA A 314 25.99 -2.78 -17.14
N ASP A 315 25.05 -2.87 -18.05
CA ASP A 315 24.15 -4.02 -18.26
C ASP A 315 23.40 -4.45 -16.99
N THR A 316 23.14 -3.50 -16.07
CA THR A 316 22.58 -3.75 -14.74
C THR A 316 21.12 -3.26 -14.66
N PRO A 317 20.17 -4.12 -14.24
CA PRO A 317 18.77 -3.72 -14.13
C PRO A 317 18.56 -2.62 -13.07
N LEU A 318 17.77 -1.59 -13.44
CA LEU A 318 17.40 -0.49 -12.56
C LEU A 318 15.89 -0.27 -12.55
N VAL A 319 15.34 -0.09 -11.35
CA VAL A 319 13.96 0.37 -11.15
C VAL A 319 13.99 1.84 -10.75
N VAL A 320 13.21 2.68 -11.43
CA VAL A 320 13.08 4.11 -11.15
C VAL A 320 11.66 4.42 -10.73
N PHE A 321 11.49 5.17 -9.65
CA PHE A 321 10.19 5.64 -9.18
C PHE A 321 10.10 7.16 -9.18
N GLY A 322 8.95 7.67 -9.66
CA GLY A 322 8.58 9.07 -9.66
C GLY A 322 7.08 9.28 -9.47
N ILE A 323 6.66 10.53 -9.52
CA ILE A 323 5.26 10.93 -9.31
C ILE A 323 4.73 11.70 -10.50
N HIS A 324 5.45 12.73 -10.95
CA HIS A 324 4.99 13.61 -12.01
C HIS A 324 5.22 13.04 -13.41
N LYS A 325 4.29 13.33 -14.29
CA LYS A 325 4.34 12.87 -15.69
C LYS A 325 5.61 13.34 -16.43
N ALA A 326 6.10 14.53 -16.12
CA ALA A 326 7.30 15.09 -16.77
C ALA A 326 8.53 14.17 -16.68
N LEU A 327 8.68 13.46 -15.57
CA LEU A 327 9.77 12.48 -15.42
C LEU A 327 9.56 11.25 -16.32
N ALA A 328 8.32 10.71 -16.38
CA ALA A 328 7.99 9.59 -17.27
C ALA A 328 8.24 9.96 -18.74
N ASP A 329 7.78 11.15 -19.17
CA ASP A 329 7.96 11.65 -20.52
C ASP A 329 9.46 11.83 -20.88
N ALA A 330 10.29 12.28 -19.91
CA ALA A 330 11.73 12.39 -20.09
C ALA A 330 12.41 11.03 -20.28
N PHE A 331 12.03 10.03 -19.49
CA PHE A 331 12.51 8.65 -19.63
C PHE A 331 12.08 8.02 -20.94
N GLU A 332 10.82 8.18 -21.34
CA GLU A 332 10.30 7.68 -22.61
C GLU A 332 11.04 8.30 -23.82
N LYS A 333 11.26 9.62 -23.79
CA LYS A 333 11.98 10.33 -24.84
C LYS A 333 13.43 9.88 -24.99
N LYS A 334 14.15 9.65 -23.87
CA LYS A 334 15.57 9.29 -23.89
C LYS A 334 15.79 7.81 -24.19
N PHE A 335 15.05 6.92 -23.53
CA PHE A 335 15.35 5.48 -23.56
C PHE A 335 14.45 4.67 -24.50
N LYS A 336 13.33 5.24 -24.96
CA LYS A 336 12.41 4.60 -25.92
C LYS A 336 12.08 3.15 -25.56
N ASP A 337 12.39 2.20 -26.42
CA ASP A 337 12.11 0.77 -26.24
C ASP A 337 12.95 0.09 -25.16
N GLN A 338 13.98 0.76 -24.63
CA GLN A 338 14.85 0.21 -23.58
C GLN A 338 14.22 0.35 -22.18
N VAL A 339 13.13 1.12 -22.03
CA VAL A 339 12.46 1.36 -20.76
C VAL A 339 11.02 0.86 -20.77
N GLY A 340 10.64 0.12 -19.74
CA GLY A 340 9.25 -0.22 -19.45
C GLY A 340 8.61 0.81 -18.54
N ILE A 341 7.57 1.53 -19.02
CA ILE A 341 6.95 2.63 -18.29
C ILE A 341 5.55 2.25 -17.82
N ILE A 342 5.31 2.36 -16.49
CA ILE A 342 3.99 2.19 -15.86
C ILE A 342 3.53 3.49 -15.22
N THR A 343 2.44 4.05 -15.75
CA THR A 343 1.76 5.22 -15.21
C THR A 343 0.29 4.90 -14.90
N GLY A 344 -0.47 5.87 -14.39
CA GLY A 344 -1.91 5.71 -14.13
C GLY A 344 -2.74 5.38 -15.37
N SER A 345 -2.29 5.77 -16.57
CA SER A 345 -2.94 5.50 -17.86
C SER A 345 -2.59 4.13 -18.46
N THR A 346 -1.59 3.42 -17.91
CA THR A 346 -1.15 2.11 -18.44
C THR A 346 -2.22 1.05 -18.18
N SER A 347 -2.71 0.41 -19.25
CA SER A 347 -3.71 -0.64 -19.14
C SER A 347 -3.20 -1.86 -18.36
N ALA A 348 -4.09 -2.62 -17.74
CA ALA A 348 -3.72 -3.78 -16.94
C ALA A 348 -2.96 -4.84 -17.75
N LYS A 349 -3.32 -5.05 -19.03
CA LYS A 349 -2.60 -5.98 -19.93
C LYS A 349 -1.17 -5.48 -20.16
N ARG A 350 -1.02 -4.23 -20.62
CA ARG A 350 0.30 -3.65 -20.90
C ARG A 350 1.20 -3.62 -19.66
N ARG A 351 0.63 -3.36 -18.48
CA ARG A 351 1.34 -3.43 -17.20
C ARG A 351 1.94 -4.82 -16.95
N ASN A 352 1.15 -5.88 -17.16
CA ASN A 352 1.62 -7.25 -17.01
C ASN A 352 2.74 -7.59 -18.01
N ASP A 353 2.58 -7.16 -19.27
CA ASP A 353 3.57 -7.39 -20.31
C ASP A 353 4.91 -6.73 -19.94
N ILE A 354 4.90 -5.45 -19.52
CA ILE A 354 6.10 -4.72 -19.09
C ILE A 354 6.78 -5.42 -17.90
N VAL A 355 6.01 -5.82 -16.89
CA VAL A 355 6.57 -6.51 -15.72
C VAL A 355 7.19 -7.85 -16.11
N ASN A 356 6.54 -8.62 -16.98
CA ASN A 356 7.07 -9.90 -17.45
C ASN A 356 8.36 -9.71 -18.27
N ASP A 357 8.40 -8.71 -19.16
CA ASP A 357 9.58 -8.42 -19.98
C ASP A 357 10.76 -7.95 -19.10
N PHE A 358 10.48 -7.14 -18.06
CA PHE A 358 11.50 -6.74 -17.09
C PHE A 358 12.01 -7.94 -16.27
N GLN A 359 11.11 -8.76 -15.74
CA GLN A 359 11.48 -9.95 -14.95
C GLN A 359 12.23 -11.00 -15.79
N ALA A 360 11.96 -11.07 -17.09
CA ALA A 360 12.68 -11.92 -18.04
C ALA A 360 14.01 -11.32 -18.53
N GLY A 361 14.38 -10.11 -18.09
CA GLY A 361 15.60 -9.41 -18.51
C GLY A 361 15.61 -8.88 -19.94
N LYS A 362 14.46 -8.88 -20.64
CA LYS A 362 14.33 -8.32 -22.00
C LYS A 362 14.45 -6.79 -22.00
N ILE A 363 13.97 -6.14 -20.94
CA ILE A 363 14.19 -4.72 -20.65
C ILE A 363 14.89 -4.62 -19.31
N LYS A 364 15.87 -3.74 -19.19
CA LYS A 364 16.67 -3.56 -17.97
C LYS A 364 16.36 -2.27 -17.22
N LEU A 365 15.65 -1.36 -17.84
CA LEU A 365 15.20 -0.12 -17.20
C LEU A 365 13.69 -0.13 -17.02
N PHE A 366 13.25 0.00 -15.77
CA PHE A 366 11.84 0.10 -15.42
C PHE A 366 11.56 1.47 -14.79
N TYR A 367 10.56 2.17 -15.29
CA TYR A 367 10.02 3.38 -14.67
C TYR A 367 8.60 3.12 -14.16
N GLY A 368 8.33 3.49 -12.91
CA GLY A 368 7.02 3.39 -12.29
C GLY A 368 6.57 4.68 -11.63
N ASN A 369 5.33 5.13 -11.92
CA ASN A 369 4.69 6.10 -11.05
C ASN A 369 4.36 5.42 -9.70
N ILE A 370 4.74 6.04 -8.57
CA ILE A 370 4.61 5.45 -7.23
C ILE A 370 3.18 4.98 -6.95
N GLN A 371 2.16 5.78 -7.29
CA GLN A 371 0.77 5.41 -7.07
C GLN A 371 0.29 4.28 -7.99
N ALA A 372 0.77 4.24 -9.22
CA ALA A 372 0.34 3.27 -10.20
C ALA A 372 1.12 1.94 -10.10
N ALA A 373 2.42 1.98 -9.87
CA ALA A 373 3.32 0.84 -9.84
C ALA A 373 3.72 0.42 -8.41
N GLY A 374 3.40 1.22 -7.40
CA GLY A 374 3.70 0.93 -5.99
C GLY A 374 2.93 -0.27 -5.42
N THR A 375 1.94 -0.81 -6.13
CA THR A 375 1.15 -1.95 -5.65
C THR A 375 1.07 -3.06 -6.69
N GLY A 376 1.06 -4.32 -6.24
CA GLY A 376 0.69 -5.51 -7.02
C GLY A 376 1.68 -6.00 -8.07
N ILE A 377 2.89 -5.45 -8.16
CA ILE A 377 3.92 -5.91 -9.08
C ILE A 377 5.16 -6.42 -8.33
N THR A 378 5.94 -7.26 -8.99
CA THR A 378 7.21 -7.80 -8.50
C THR A 378 8.31 -7.40 -9.45
N LEU A 379 9.40 -6.82 -8.92
CA LEU A 379 10.52 -6.28 -9.70
C LEU A 379 11.86 -6.81 -9.17
N THR A 380 11.90 -8.08 -8.78
CA THR A 380 13.08 -8.74 -8.17
C THR A 380 14.21 -9.03 -9.16
N ALA A 381 13.99 -8.85 -10.46
CA ALA A 381 15.07 -8.89 -11.45
C ALA A 381 16.11 -7.76 -11.23
N ALA A 382 15.71 -6.65 -10.60
CA ALA A 382 16.64 -5.61 -10.17
C ALA A 382 16.96 -5.73 -8.68
N SER A 383 18.19 -5.39 -8.32
CA SER A 383 18.64 -5.13 -6.94
C SER A 383 18.93 -3.64 -6.70
N ASN A 384 18.77 -2.80 -7.71
CA ASN A 384 19.01 -1.36 -7.63
C ASN A 384 17.74 -0.60 -7.93
N MET A 385 17.49 0.43 -7.13
CA MET A 385 16.34 1.33 -7.26
C MET A 385 16.79 2.78 -7.15
N LEU A 386 16.19 3.65 -7.97
CA LEU A 386 16.34 5.09 -7.90
C LEU A 386 14.99 5.73 -7.55
N MET A 387 14.90 6.34 -6.39
CA MET A 387 13.75 7.13 -5.97
C MET A 387 14.03 8.59 -6.31
N VAL A 388 13.37 9.09 -7.35
CA VAL A 388 13.56 10.46 -7.85
C VAL A 388 12.64 11.45 -7.16
N GLU A 389 11.43 11.02 -6.83
CA GLU A 389 10.43 11.84 -6.15
C GLU A 389 9.84 11.11 -4.95
N TYR A 390 9.43 11.87 -3.94
CA TYR A 390 8.98 11.35 -2.67
C TYR A 390 7.47 11.53 -2.47
N PRO A 391 6.73 10.46 -2.08
CA PRO A 391 5.32 10.58 -1.72
C PRO A 391 5.15 11.27 -0.36
N TRP A 392 3.94 11.76 -0.08
CA TRP A 392 3.58 12.30 1.22
C TRP A 392 3.30 11.22 2.28
N SER A 393 3.24 9.97 1.89
CA SER A 393 2.94 8.83 2.75
C SER A 393 4.17 7.95 2.95
N PRO A 394 4.62 7.70 4.21
CA PRO A 394 5.66 6.72 4.49
C PRO A 394 5.30 5.31 4.01
N GLY A 395 4.00 4.96 4.05
CA GLY A 395 3.50 3.68 3.54
C GLY A 395 3.73 3.51 2.03
N ASP A 396 3.44 4.56 1.23
CA ASP A 396 3.67 4.52 -0.23
C ASP A 396 5.16 4.43 -0.56
N TYR A 397 6.00 5.14 0.19
CA TYR A 397 7.46 5.05 0.05
C TYR A 397 7.96 3.63 0.36
N GLN A 398 7.49 3.04 1.45
CA GLN A 398 7.83 1.66 1.81
C GLN A 398 7.32 0.65 0.77
N GLN A 399 6.06 0.81 0.31
CA GLN A 399 5.49 -0.09 -0.70
C GLN A 399 6.27 -0.07 -2.00
N ALA A 400 6.72 1.10 -2.48
CA ALA A 400 7.57 1.21 -3.66
C ALA A 400 8.91 0.49 -3.45
N ASN A 401 9.58 0.70 -2.32
CA ASN A 401 10.84 0.03 -1.99
C ASN A 401 10.69 -1.50 -1.95
N ASP A 402 9.56 -1.99 -1.47
CA ASP A 402 9.27 -3.41 -1.33
C ASP A 402 8.89 -4.10 -2.65
N ARG A 403 8.85 -3.38 -3.78
CA ARG A 403 8.72 -4.00 -5.13
C ARG A 403 9.98 -4.73 -5.54
N VAL A 404 11.14 -4.25 -5.12
CA VAL A 404 12.46 -4.83 -5.40
C VAL A 404 12.91 -5.76 -4.27
N HIS A 405 12.64 -5.39 -3.00
CA HIS A 405 13.03 -6.14 -1.80
C HIS A 405 11.90 -7.06 -1.31
N ARG A 406 11.76 -8.23 -1.91
CA ARG A 406 10.75 -9.24 -1.55
C ARG A 406 11.22 -10.65 -1.87
N ILE A 407 10.42 -11.66 -1.52
CA ILE A 407 10.67 -13.08 -1.83
C ILE A 407 11.06 -13.24 -3.31
N GLY A 408 12.17 -13.93 -3.56
CA GLY A 408 12.75 -14.11 -4.88
C GLY A 408 13.88 -13.13 -5.20
N GLN A 409 14.20 -12.18 -4.32
CA GLN A 409 15.39 -11.35 -4.46
C GLN A 409 16.63 -12.11 -3.98
N ALA A 410 17.61 -12.27 -4.89
CA ALA A 410 18.86 -12.98 -4.62
C ALA A 410 20.01 -12.07 -4.19
N ASN A 411 19.93 -10.76 -4.47
CA ASN A 411 21.02 -9.80 -4.27
C ASN A 411 20.66 -8.76 -3.20
N ALA A 412 21.67 -8.20 -2.53
CA ALA A 412 21.49 -7.05 -1.66
C ALA A 412 20.86 -5.89 -2.43
N VAL A 413 19.78 -5.32 -1.87
CA VAL A 413 19.04 -4.23 -2.53
C VAL A 413 19.62 -2.90 -2.13
N LEU A 414 19.97 -2.08 -3.11
CA LEU A 414 20.41 -0.70 -2.92
C LEU A 414 19.36 0.28 -3.44
N ILE A 415 18.90 1.16 -2.55
CA ILE A 415 17.92 2.20 -2.85
C ILE A 415 18.63 3.54 -2.83
N HIS A 416 18.74 4.16 -3.98
CA HIS A 416 19.26 5.51 -4.15
C HIS A 416 18.12 6.52 -4.01
N ASN A 417 18.26 7.45 -3.09
CA ASN A 417 17.36 8.58 -2.92
C ASN A 417 18.00 9.81 -3.57
N LEU A 418 17.42 10.32 -4.65
CA LEU A 418 17.92 11.50 -5.35
C LEU A 418 17.29 12.76 -4.75
N VAL A 419 18.09 13.62 -4.14
CA VAL A 419 17.66 14.85 -3.49
C VAL A 419 18.31 16.08 -4.11
N VAL A 420 17.64 17.20 -4.10
CA VAL A 420 18.23 18.49 -4.40
C VAL A 420 18.70 19.10 -3.09
N ARG A 421 19.98 19.47 -3.04
CA ARG A 421 20.61 20.06 -1.84
C ARG A 421 19.91 21.35 -1.42
N ASP A 422 19.77 21.58 -0.12
CA ASP A 422 19.16 22.75 0.50
C ASP A 422 17.74 23.03 0.00
N THR A 423 16.91 21.97 -0.08
CA THR A 423 15.51 22.09 -0.49
C THR A 423 14.57 21.23 0.36
N MET A 424 13.29 21.36 0.06
CA MET A 424 12.25 20.54 0.66
C MET A 424 12.43 19.02 0.45
N ASP A 425 13.18 18.57 -0.56
CA ASP A 425 13.45 17.16 -0.81
C ASP A 425 14.14 16.48 0.36
N GLU A 426 15.18 17.13 0.92
CA GLU A 426 15.89 16.61 2.10
C GLU A 426 14.97 16.54 3.33
N ILE A 427 14.14 17.56 3.51
CA ILE A 427 13.19 17.61 4.62
C ILE A 427 12.19 16.49 4.50
N ILE A 428 11.57 16.31 3.31
CA ILE A 428 10.60 15.24 3.06
C ILE A 428 11.25 13.87 3.29
N LEU A 429 12.43 13.61 2.73
CA LEU A 429 13.12 12.33 2.88
C LEU A 429 13.42 12.03 4.36
N ARG A 430 13.99 12.99 5.08
CA ARG A 430 14.30 12.84 6.52
C ARG A 430 13.05 12.52 7.33
N MET A 431 11.95 13.19 7.03
CA MET A 431 10.68 12.99 7.73
C MET A 431 10.02 11.67 7.36
N LEU A 432 10.10 11.24 6.08
CA LEU A 432 9.63 9.91 5.66
C LEU A 432 10.36 8.81 6.42
N LEU A 433 11.69 8.89 6.51
CA LEU A 433 12.50 7.91 7.24
C LEU A 433 12.16 7.90 8.73
N LYS A 434 12.09 9.08 9.36
CA LYS A 434 11.69 9.20 10.78
C LYS A 434 10.30 8.61 11.05
N LYS A 435 9.32 8.89 10.19
CA LYS A 435 7.96 8.36 10.35
C LYS A 435 7.85 6.87 10.07
N GLN A 436 8.69 6.30 9.21
CA GLN A 436 8.78 4.85 9.07
C GLN A 436 9.22 4.19 10.38
N GLU A 437 10.18 4.78 11.10
CA GLU A 437 10.60 4.30 12.43
C GLU A 437 9.45 4.38 13.43
N VAL A 438 8.67 5.47 13.43
CA VAL A 438 7.51 5.64 14.31
C VAL A 438 6.41 4.62 14.01
N VAL A 439 6.03 4.45 12.74
CA VAL A 439 5.03 3.44 12.34
C VAL A 439 5.50 2.04 12.72
N ARG A 440 6.79 1.76 12.53
CA ARG A 440 7.41 0.51 12.95
C ARG A 440 7.34 0.34 14.47
N SER A 441 7.64 1.38 15.24
CA SER A 441 7.59 1.32 16.70
C SER A 441 6.17 1.10 17.23
N ILE A 442 5.14 1.75 16.67
CA ILE A 442 3.74 1.51 17.07
C ILE A 442 3.32 0.07 16.77
N MET A 443 3.69 -0.45 15.60
CA MET A 443 3.29 -1.80 15.18
C MET A 443 4.14 -2.90 15.82
N ASP A 444 5.41 -2.64 16.08
CA ASP A 444 6.40 -3.65 16.44
C ASP A 444 6.97 -3.48 17.87
N ASP A 445 7.34 -2.26 18.30
CA ASP A 445 8.08 -2.02 19.59
C ASP A 445 7.33 -1.15 20.62
N GLY A 446 6.24 -0.49 20.23
CA GLY A 446 5.36 0.23 21.16
C GLY A 446 5.90 1.55 21.73
N GLN A 447 7.02 2.10 21.22
CA GLN A 447 7.48 3.44 21.58
C GLN A 447 6.95 4.47 20.58
N THR A 448 6.52 5.64 21.07
CA THR A 448 5.94 6.70 20.23
C THR A 448 6.77 7.94 20.19
N THR A 449 6.79 8.54 19.01
CA THR A 449 6.98 9.97 18.81
C THR A 449 5.75 10.53 18.10
N GLU A 450 5.37 11.78 18.39
CA GLU A 450 4.20 12.45 17.84
C GLU A 450 4.15 12.35 16.31
N SER A 451 3.00 11.90 15.79
CA SER A 451 2.79 11.76 14.33
C SER A 451 2.01 12.94 13.80
N ASP A 452 2.66 14.09 13.62
CA ASP A 452 2.07 15.19 12.88
C ASP A 452 1.94 14.85 11.39
N ASN A 453 1.04 15.54 10.70
CA ASN A 453 0.86 15.39 9.27
C ASN A 453 2.16 15.77 8.54
N LEU A 454 2.74 14.86 7.74
CA LEU A 454 4.01 15.08 7.03
C LEU A 454 4.02 16.42 6.27
N PHE A 455 2.90 16.76 5.62
CA PHE A 455 2.74 18.03 4.94
C PHE A 455 2.89 19.23 5.89
N GLU A 456 2.19 19.22 7.03
CA GLU A 456 2.23 20.33 8.01
C GLU A 456 3.63 20.45 8.66
N GLU A 457 4.27 19.32 8.95
CA GLU A 457 5.63 19.31 9.48
C GLU A 457 6.65 19.87 8.47
N VAL A 458 6.57 19.47 7.20
CA VAL A 458 7.43 19.98 6.14
C VAL A 458 7.26 21.50 6.00
N VAL A 459 6.00 21.98 5.98
CA VAL A 459 5.71 23.41 5.96
C VAL A 459 6.28 24.13 7.20
N MET A 460 6.20 23.51 8.39
CA MET A 460 6.78 24.09 9.61
C MET A 460 8.30 24.15 9.55
N GLN A 461 8.97 23.12 9.04
CA GLN A 461 10.43 23.10 8.94
C GLN A 461 10.96 24.04 7.85
N LEU A 462 10.27 24.15 6.72
CA LEU A 462 10.62 25.11 5.66
C LEU A 462 10.47 26.56 6.09
N ALA A 463 9.65 26.83 7.08
CA ALA A 463 9.35 28.17 7.58
C ALA A 463 10.14 28.54 8.84
N ARG A 464 11.12 27.73 9.24
CA ARG A 464 12.15 28.05 10.24
C ARG A 464 13.40 28.58 9.58
#